data_69c1899d58160faae7c8fe0bcf244cd2
#
_entry.id   69c1899d58160faae7c8fe0bcf244cd2
#
_cell.length_a   1.000
_cell.length_b   1.000
_cell.length_c   1.000
_cell.angle_alpha   90.00
_cell.angle_beta   90.00
_cell.angle_gamma   90.00
#
_symmetry.space_group_name_H-M   'P 1'
#
loop_
_entity.id
_entity.type
_entity.pdbx_description
1 polymer ?
#
loop_
_entity_poly.entity_id
_entity_poly.type
_entity_poly.pdbx_seq_one_letter_code
_entity_poly.pdbx_strand_id
1 'polypeptide(L)'
;MLDFLSPRKLLTQLTLGAGLVAAQLQTISNFGPTYDTRLVMQAYVPSNLPASPAVMVALHPCGGTGPGYFQQTKYKSLADSRGVILIFPSSPKDSNCWDVASTKTLKHGGQGDSQVIVSMVDYAINTWKADRNKVFVTGTSSGCMMTNVLAATYPDRFAAATCYSGVAAGCMAGSPGSSPISSDRKCSDGKIVKSGQEWANQVKAMYPGYSGSYPRFKTWHGTADYLVTYQNLQEQIKEWSTLHGVSLTSSQQNTPQPNYTTMIYGDGTKFVAVSAAGVGHVVPTHEDDDFKWFRLT
;
A
#
# COMPACT_ATOMS: atom_id res chain seq x y z
N MET A 1 -12.63 72.04 42.83
CA MET A 1 -13.25 71.21 41.73
C MET A 1 -12.12 70.56 40.97
N LEU A 2 -11.89 69.31 41.24
CA LEU A 2 -10.82 68.52 40.62
C LEU A 2 -11.49 67.43 39.73
N ASP A 3 -11.34 67.62 38.44
CA ASP A 3 -11.85 66.65 37.45
C ASP A 3 -10.92 65.41 37.34
N PHE A 4 -11.50 64.27 37.63
CA PHE A 4 -10.82 62.96 37.46
C PHE A 4 -10.95 62.50 36.02
N LEU A 5 -9.83 62.47 35.28
CA LEU A 5 -9.71 61.84 33.99
C LEU A 5 -9.50 60.34 34.17
N SER A 6 -10.46 59.54 33.66
CA SER A 6 -10.42 58.10 33.63
C SER A 6 -9.47 57.63 32.51
N PRO A 7 -8.57 56.63 32.72
CA PRO A 7 -7.74 56.05 31.65
C PRO A 7 -8.51 55.01 30.83
N ARG A 8 -8.70 55.31 29.55
CA ARG A 8 -9.19 54.33 28.55
C ARG A 8 -8.15 53.22 28.37
N LYS A 9 -8.52 51.98 28.76
CA LYS A 9 -7.75 50.78 28.43
C LYS A 9 -7.85 50.49 26.93
N LEU A 10 -6.73 50.64 26.24
CA LEU A 10 -6.56 50.17 24.86
C LEU A 10 -6.45 48.64 24.90
N LEU A 11 -7.49 47.92 24.48
CA LEU A 11 -7.41 46.47 24.22
C LEU A 11 -6.73 46.28 22.85
N THR A 12 -5.47 45.91 22.86
CA THR A 12 -4.77 45.44 21.69
C THR A 12 -5.23 44.01 21.41
N GLN A 13 -6.06 43.81 20.39
CA GLN A 13 -6.36 42.47 19.88
C GLN A 13 -5.12 41.95 19.17
N LEU A 14 -4.42 40.99 19.78
CA LEU A 14 -3.46 40.16 19.09
C LEU A 14 -4.24 39.20 18.16
N THR A 15 -4.32 39.52 16.88
CA THR A 15 -4.69 38.55 15.86
C THR A 15 -3.51 37.62 15.69
N LEU A 16 -3.57 36.43 16.31
CA LEU A 16 -2.71 35.31 15.96
C LEU A 16 -3.07 34.93 14.52
N GLY A 17 -2.29 35.40 13.57
CA GLY A 17 -2.27 34.87 12.23
C GLY A 17 -1.82 33.42 12.30
N ALA A 18 -2.75 32.48 12.21
CA ALA A 18 -2.42 31.08 11.95
C ALA A 18 -1.77 31.03 10.55
N GLY A 19 -0.44 31.13 10.53
CA GLY A 19 0.31 30.85 9.33
C GLY A 19 -0.01 29.42 8.90
N LEU A 20 -0.54 29.25 7.69
CA LEU A 20 -0.71 27.94 7.05
C LEU A 20 0.68 27.31 6.96
N VAL A 21 1.04 26.47 7.94
CA VAL A 21 2.21 25.62 7.83
C VAL A 21 1.89 24.63 6.71
N ALA A 22 2.62 24.73 5.61
CA ALA A 22 2.47 23.79 4.50
C ALA A 22 2.61 22.37 5.03
N ALA A 23 1.67 21.50 4.66
CA ALA A 23 1.71 20.10 5.05
C ALA A 23 3.02 19.47 4.54
N GLN A 24 3.74 18.80 5.43
CA GLN A 24 5.02 18.14 5.13
C GLN A 24 4.96 16.68 5.54
N LEU A 25 5.79 15.87 4.89
CA LEU A 25 6.01 14.49 5.32
C LEU A 25 6.67 14.49 6.70
N GLN A 26 6.05 13.86 7.68
CA GLN A 26 6.51 13.82 9.07
C GLN A 26 6.84 12.41 9.50
N THR A 27 7.89 12.24 10.31
CA THR A 27 8.17 10.99 11.00
C THR A 27 7.34 10.91 12.27
N ILE A 28 6.59 9.81 12.43
CA ILE A 28 5.73 9.55 13.58
C ILE A 28 6.42 8.49 14.46
N SER A 29 6.78 8.85 15.68
CA SER A 29 7.56 7.97 16.58
C SER A 29 6.71 7.02 17.43
N ASN A 30 5.50 7.41 17.81
CA ASN A 30 4.67 6.65 18.77
C ASN A 30 3.38 6.13 18.12
N PHE A 31 3.49 5.41 17.01
CA PHE A 31 2.34 4.89 16.27
C PHE A 31 1.84 3.52 16.75
N GLY A 32 2.52 2.89 17.71
CA GLY A 32 2.16 1.59 18.25
C GLY A 32 3.35 0.63 18.36
N PRO A 33 3.09 -0.65 18.61
CA PRO A 33 4.14 -1.65 18.73
C PRO A 33 4.93 -1.80 17.42
N THR A 34 6.25 -1.80 17.51
CA THR A 34 7.17 -2.00 16.36
C THR A 34 7.81 -3.38 16.37
N TYR A 35 7.70 -4.11 17.48
CA TYR A 35 8.37 -5.40 17.68
C TYR A 35 9.85 -5.32 17.23
N ASP A 36 10.37 -6.36 16.56
CA ASP A 36 11.75 -6.38 16.05
C ASP A 36 11.90 -5.85 14.62
N THR A 37 10.84 -5.26 14.03
CA THR A 37 10.84 -4.89 12.60
C THR A 37 11.70 -3.68 12.32
N ARG A 38 11.79 -2.72 13.25
CA ARG A 38 12.44 -1.42 13.10
C ARG A 38 11.79 -0.54 12.00
N LEU A 39 10.55 -0.83 11.61
CA LEU A 39 9.85 -0.01 10.63
C LEU A 39 9.68 1.41 11.17
N VAL A 40 9.81 2.37 10.28
CA VAL A 40 9.61 3.79 10.57
C VAL A 40 8.34 4.26 9.87
N MET A 41 7.46 4.95 10.60
CA MET A 41 6.28 5.57 10.01
C MET A 41 6.60 6.99 9.55
N GLN A 42 6.46 7.26 8.27
CA GLN A 42 6.34 8.61 7.73
C GLN A 42 4.91 8.83 7.26
N ALA A 43 4.35 10.00 7.56
CA ALA A 43 2.99 10.34 7.18
C ALA A 43 2.89 11.75 6.61
N TYR A 44 2.03 11.90 5.63
CA TYR A 44 1.63 13.17 5.05
C TYR A 44 0.14 13.39 5.30
N VAL A 45 -0.18 14.50 5.97
CA VAL A 45 -1.55 14.86 6.33
C VAL A 45 -1.88 16.17 5.63
N PRO A 46 -2.73 16.17 4.56
CA PRO A 46 -3.16 17.39 3.90
C PRO A 46 -3.89 18.35 4.82
N SER A 47 -3.82 19.65 4.54
CA SER A 47 -4.51 20.69 5.34
C SER A 47 -6.03 20.72 5.14
N ASN A 48 -6.53 20.10 4.07
CA ASN A 48 -7.94 20.11 3.65
C ASN A 48 -8.66 18.77 3.91
N LEU A 49 -8.38 18.11 5.05
CA LEU A 49 -8.99 16.82 5.37
C LEU A 49 -10.52 16.95 5.56
N PRO A 50 -11.31 16.01 5.00
CA PRO A 50 -12.71 15.84 5.37
C PRO A 50 -12.82 15.31 6.82
N ALA A 51 -14.02 15.30 7.39
CA ALA A 51 -14.25 14.84 8.78
C ALA A 51 -13.84 13.36 9.01
N SER A 52 -13.92 12.53 7.98
CA SER A 52 -13.51 11.12 8.01
C SER A 52 -12.67 10.82 6.76
N PRO A 53 -11.38 11.20 6.77
CA PRO A 53 -10.52 11.07 5.59
C PRO A 53 -10.20 9.62 5.27
N ALA A 54 -9.92 9.35 4.00
CA ALA A 54 -9.31 8.09 3.59
C ALA A 54 -7.83 8.02 4.00
N VAL A 55 -7.29 6.79 4.10
CA VAL A 55 -5.86 6.53 4.31
C VAL A 55 -5.33 5.68 3.16
N MET A 56 -4.18 6.03 2.65
CA MET A 56 -3.43 5.20 1.71
C MET A 56 -2.03 4.92 2.25
N VAL A 57 -1.68 3.64 2.30
CA VAL A 57 -0.31 3.18 2.60
C VAL A 57 0.40 2.95 1.28
N ALA A 58 1.57 3.57 1.09
CA ALA A 58 2.39 3.44 -0.12
C ALA A 58 3.77 2.86 0.23
N LEU A 59 4.07 1.68 -0.30
CA LEU A 59 5.20 0.84 0.07
C LEU A 59 6.31 0.90 -0.98
N HIS A 60 7.49 1.37 -0.58
CA HIS A 60 8.65 1.54 -1.46
C HIS A 60 9.25 0.20 -1.96
N PRO A 61 9.96 0.19 -3.10
CA PRO A 61 10.73 -0.98 -3.56
C PRO A 61 11.95 -1.25 -2.66
N CYS A 62 12.60 -2.41 -2.84
CA CYS A 62 13.90 -2.66 -2.22
C CYS A 62 14.90 -1.52 -2.51
N GLY A 63 15.75 -1.21 -1.54
CA GLY A 63 16.69 -0.10 -1.62
C GLY A 63 16.07 1.28 -1.44
N GLY A 64 14.73 1.36 -1.39
CA GLY A 64 14.01 2.62 -1.20
C GLY A 64 13.82 3.01 0.26
N THR A 65 13.12 4.12 0.44
CA THR A 65 12.66 4.62 1.75
C THR A 65 11.30 5.28 1.56
N GLY A 66 10.52 5.43 2.64
CA GLY A 66 9.25 6.15 2.59
C GLY A 66 9.38 7.57 2.03
N PRO A 67 10.30 8.42 2.54
CA PRO A 67 10.52 9.74 1.97
C PRO A 67 10.95 9.74 0.50
N GLY A 68 11.79 8.79 0.08
CA GLY A 68 12.19 8.65 -1.31
C GLY A 68 11.01 8.31 -2.21
N TYR A 69 10.16 7.37 -1.80
CA TYR A 69 8.99 6.96 -2.56
C TYR A 69 7.92 8.06 -2.60
N PHE A 70 7.76 8.82 -1.51
CA PHE A 70 6.92 10.02 -1.48
C PHE A 70 7.34 11.07 -2.52
N GLN A 71 8.63 11.27 -2.72
CA GLN A 71 9.16 12.23 -3.71
C GLN A 71 9.06 11.72 -5.15
N GLN A 72 9.16 10.40 -5.36
CA GLN A 72 9.15 9.78 -6.68
C GLN A 72 7.75 9.62 -7.27
N THR A 73 6.69 9.68 -6.44
CA THR A 73 5.31 9.45 -6.85
C THR A 73 4.48 10.73 -6.81
N LYS A 74 3.38 10.76 -7.55
CA LYS A 74 2.43 11.88 -7.59
C LYS A 74 1.36 11.80 -6.49
N TYR A 75 1.44 10.85 -5.58
CA TYR A 75 0.40 10.65 -4.55
C TYR A 75 0.19 11.89 -3.69
N LYS A 76 1.25 12.69 -3.42
CA LYS A 76 1.09 13.95 -2.67
C LYS A 76 0.07 14.89 -3.31
N SER A 77 0.20 15.17 -4.60
CA SER A 77 -0.70 16.11 -5.28
C SER A 77 -2.14 15.60 -5.34
N LEU A 78 -2.32 14.29 -5.50
CA LEU A 78 -3.64 13.64 -5.46
C LEU A 78 -4.23 13.69 -4.04
N ALA A 79 -3.41 13.45 -3.02
CA ALA A 79 -3.83 13.54 -1.64
C ALA A 79 -4.27 14.96 -1.26
N ASP A 80 -3.53 15.99 -1.70
CA ASP A 80 -3.90 17.40 -1.52
C ASP A 80 -5.24 17.72 -2.18
N SER A 81 -5.50 17.20 -3.37
CA SER A 81 -6.74 17.47 -4.08
C SER A 81 -7.96 16.75 -3.51
N ARG A 82 -7.77 15.61 -2.82
CA ARG A 82 -8.84 14.72 -2.36
C ARG A 82 -8.95 14.59 -0.83
N GLY A 83 -8.06 15.21 -0.08
CA GLY A 83 -8.04 15.11 1.39
C GLY A 83 -7.76 13.69 1.88
N VAL A 84 -6.73 13.03 1.32
CA VAL A 84 -6.33 11.66 1.67
C VAL A 84 -5.08 11.68 2.52
N ILE A 85 -5.08 10.99 3.66
CA ILE A 85 -3.88 10.80 4.48
C ILE A 85 -2.98 9.76 3.80
N LEU A 86 -1.69 10.07 3.67
CA LEU A 86 -0.71 9.15 3.12
C LEU A 86 0.23 8.65 4.21
N ILE A 87 0.48 7.34 4.22
CA ILE A 87 1.49 6.70 5.05
C ILE A 87 2.54 6.10 4.11
N PHE A 88 3.79 6.54 4.26
CA PHE A 88 4.95 6.05 3.52
C PHE A 88 5.93 5.40 4.50
N PRO A 89 5.71 4.14 4.90
CA PRO A 89 6.62 3.51 5.84
C PRO A 89 8.00 3.28 5.21
N SER A 90 9.03 3.16 6.06
CA SER A 90 10.37 2.70 5.65
C SER A 90 10.71 1.38 6.32
N SER A 91 11.20 0.42 5.54
CA SER A 91 11.84 -0.80 6.03
C SER A 91 13.36 -0.61 6.01
N PRO A 92 14.05 -0.62 7.17
CA PRO A 92 15.50 -0.43 7.23
C PRO A 92 16.28 -1.75 7.21
N LYS A 93 15.61 -2.90 7.09
CA LYS A 93 16.22 -4.22 7.10
C LYS A 93 16.38 -4.78 5.69
N ASP A 94 17.21 -5.82 5.55
CA ASP A 94 17.36 -6.64 4.35
C ASP A 94 17.47 -5.80 3.06
N SER A 95 18.42 -4.89 3.01
CA SER A 95 18.62 -3.96 1.89
C SER A 95 17.40 -3.05 1.64
N ASN A 96 16.73 -2.63 2.70
CA ASN A 96 15.47 -1.87 2.65
C ASN A 96 14.37 -2.59 1.84
N CYS A 97 14.29 -3.91 1.94
CA CYS A 97 13.18 -4.69 1.44
C CYS A 97 12.22 -5.02 2.58
N TRP A 98 10.96 -5.24 2.26
CA TRP A 98 9.95 -5.68 3.21
C TRP A 98 10.13 -7.17 3.51
N ASP A 99 9.95 -7.58 4.76
CA ASP A 99 9.90 -8.99 5.10
C ASP A 99 8.60 -9.61 4.58
N VAL A 100 8.72 -10.45 3.58
CA VAL A 100 7.61 -11.20 2.97
C VAL A 100 7.86 -12.71 3.00
N ALA A 101 8.83 -13.15 3.80
CA ALA A 101 9.27 -14.54 3.90
C ALA A 101 9.02 -15.17 5.27
N SER A 102 9.11 -14.39 6.36
CA SER A 102 9.02 -14.93 7.71
C SER A 102 7.59 -15.31 8.11
N THR A 103 7.47 -16.32 8.95
CA THR A 103 6.18 -16.73 9.53
C THR A 103 5.53 -15.63 10.37
N LYS A 104 6.33 -14.70 10.94
CA LYS A 104 5.81 -13.55 11.67
C LYS A 104 5.01 -12.61 10.76
N THR A 105 5.55 -12.29 9.60
CA THR A 105 4.90 -11.39 8.65
C THR A 105 3.75 -12.07 7.89
N LEU A 106 3.87 -13.36 7.58
CA LEU A 106 2.88 -14.13 6.82
C LEU A 106 1.69 -14.64 7.68
N LYS A 107 1.52 -14.12 8.88
CA LYS A 107 0.44 -14.53 9.79
C LYS A 107 -0.26 -13.32 10.38
N HIS A 108 -1.59 -13.35 10.39
CA HIS A 108 -2.40 -12.37 11.14
C HIS A 108 -2.01 -12.40 12.63
N GLY A 109 -1.71 -11.24 13.21
CA GLY A 109 -1.23 -11.14 14.59
C GLY A 109 0.18 -11.70 14.84
N GLY A 110 0.98 -11.92 13.79
CA GLY A 110 2.27 -12.59 13.88
C GLY A 110 3.46 -11.72 14.33
N GLN A 111 3.25 -10.42 14.57
CA GLN A 111 4.26 -9.47 15.07
C GLN A 111 5.39 -9.17 14.07
N GLY A 112 5.15 -9.39 12.78
CA GLY A 112 6.06 -9.03 11.68
C GLY A 112 5.68 -7.69 11.03
N ASP A 113 6.31 -7.40 9.89
CA ASP A 113 6.14 -6.14 9.17
C ASP A 113 4.67 -5.85 8.82
N SER A 114 3.90 -6.87 8.43
CA SER A 114 2.47 -6.71 8.12
C SER A 114 1.67 -6.17 9.31
N GLN A 115 1.90 -6.67 10.52
CA GLN A 115 1.20 -6.17 11.71
C GLN A 115 1.63 -4.76 12.09
N VAL A 116 2.92 -4.44 11.96
CA VAL A 116 3.43 -3.10 12.28
C VAL A 116 2.86 -2.05 11.31
N ILE A 117 2.73 -2.38 10.01
CA ILE A 117 2.08 -1.49 9.04
C ILE A 117 0.61 -1.27 9.41
N VAL A 118 -0.10 -2.30 9.85
CA VAL A 118 -1.50 -2.15 10.33
C VAL A 118 -1.56 -1.28 11.58
N SER A 119 -0.58 -1.34 12.49
CA SER A 119 -0.50 -0.42 13.63
C SER A 119 -0.38 1.05 13.19
N MET A 120 0.30 1.34 12.09
CA MET A 120 0.35 2.68 11.51
C MET A 120 -1.01 3.13 10.97
N VAL A 121 -1.77 2.21 10.37
CA VAL A 121 -3.16 2.46 9.94
C VAL A 121 -4.06 2.74 11.14
N ASP A 122 -3.95 1.93 12.20
CA ASP A 122 -4.73 2.13 13.43
C ASP A 122 -4.40 3.48 14.09
N TYR A 123 -3.14 3.90 14.06
CA TYR A 123 -2.74 5.23 14.49
C TYR A 123 -3.46 6.34 13.69
N ALA A 124 -3.52 6.23 12.37
CA ALA A 124 -4.21 7.21 11.53
C ALA A 124 -5.72 7.26 11.82
N ILE A 125 -6.36 6.10 12.02
CA ILE A 125 -7.79 6.01 12.39
C ILE A 125 -8.05 6.68 13.74
N ASN A 126 -7.22 6.39 14.73
CA ASN A 126 -7.43 6.88 16.10
C ASN A 126 -7.06 8.37 16.25
N THR A 127 -5.95 8.80 15.63
CA THR A 127 -5.39 10.15 15.78
C THR A 127 -6.03 11.15 14.83
N TRP A 128 -6.16 10.80 13.56
CA TRP A 128 -6.66 11.71 12.52
C TRP A 128 -8.09 11.42 12.11
N LYS A 129 -8.79 10.53 12.84
CA LYS A 129 -10.21 10.18 12.62
C LYS A 129 -10.48 9.64 11.21
N ALA A 130 -9.50 8.93 10.66
CA ALA A 130 -9.64 8.33 9.34
C ALA A 130 -10.75 7.28 9.32
N ASP A 131 -11.40 7.16 8.16
CA ASP A 131 -12.46 6.19 7.93
C ASP A 131 -11.86 4.78 7.79
N ARG A 132 -12.18 3.89 8.72
CA ARG A 132 -11.71 2.49 8.70
C ARG A 132 -12.15 1.70 7.46
N ASN A 133 -13.18 2.16 6.76
CA ASN A 133 -13.68 1.53 5.54
C ASN A 133 -13.03 2.12 4.27
N LYS A 134 -12.18 3.14 4.40
CA LYS A 134 -11.47 3.81 3.32
C LYS A 134 -9.97 3.75 3.52
N VAL A 135 -9.46 2.55 3.77
CA VAL A 135 -8.03 2.27 3.90
C VAL A 135 -7.57 1.51 2.67
N PHE A 136 -6.50 2.00 2.06
CA PHE A 136 -5.96 1.49 0.80
C PHE A 136 -4.47 1.22 0.93
N VAL A 137 -3.96 0.32 0.10
CA VAL A 137 -2.53 0.02 0.06
C VAL A 137 -2.05 -0.11 -1.38
N THR A 138 -0.87 0.42 -1.63
CA THR A 138 -0.16 0.29 -2.91
C THR A 138 1.32 0.04 -2.67
N GLY A 139 2.01 -0.48 -3.66
CA GLY A 139 3.46 -0.66 -3.55
C GLY A 139 4.10 -1.15 -4.83
N THR A 140 5.41 -0.98 -4.90
CA THR A 140 6.24 -1.32 -6.05
C THR A 140 7.26 -2.38 -5.68
N SER A 141 7.47 -3.42 -6.50
CA SER A 141 8.48 -4.47 -6.30
C SER A 141 8.30 -5.13 -4.91
N SER A 142 9.28 -5.05 -4.03
CA SER A 142 9.14 -5.50 -2.63
C SER A 142 7.92 -4.89 -1.93
N GLY A 143 7.59 -3.62 -2.20
CA GLY A 143 6.37 -2.98 -1.68
C GLY A 143 5.08 -3.61 -2.23
N CYS A 144 5.07 -4.05 -3.49
CA CYS A 144 3.97 -4.83 -4.07
C CYS A 144 3.87 -6.22 -3.43
N MET A 145 5.01 -6.87 -3.14
CA MET A 145 5.02 -8.16 -2.43
C MET A 145 4.38 -8.00 -1.03
N MET A 146 4.74 -6.93 -0.31
CA MET A 146 4.14 -6.61 0.99
C MET A 146 2.66 -6.22 0.85
N THR A 147 2.26 -5.55 -0.24
CA THR A 147 0.84 -5.26 -0.53
C THR A 147 0.02 -6.54 -0.64
N ASN A 148 0.52 -7.56 -1.34
CA ASN A 148 -0.09 -8.90 -1.41
C ASN A 148 -0.20 -9.53 -0.01
N VAL A 149 0.87 -9.47 0.79
CA VAL A 149 0.88 -10.00 2.17
C VAL A 149 -0.14 -9.28 3.05
N LEU A 150 -0.24 -7.95 2.99
CA LEU A 150 -1.21 -7.17 3.77
C LEU A 150 -2.65 -7.52 3.38
N ALA A 151 -2.94 -7.60 2.09
CA ALA A 151 -4.26 -7.99 1.60
C ALA A 151 -4.64 -9.42 2.00
N ALA A 152 -3.66 -10.31 2.20
CA ALA A 152 -3.86 -11.69 2.64
C ALA A 152 -3.98 -11.82 4.17
N THR A 153 -3.13 -11.13 4.93
CA THR A 153 -3.03 -11.27 6.39
C THR A 153 -4.00 -10.37 7.15
N TYR A 154 -4.40 -9.24 6.56
CA TYR A 154 -5.31 -8.25 7.15
C TYR A 154 -6.39 -7.80 6.16
N PRO A 155 -7.13 -8.74 5.55
CA PRO A 155 -8.15 -8.42 4.53
C PRO A 155 -9.28 -7.54 5.05
N ASP A 156 -9.53 -7.53 6.35
CA ASP A 156 -10.52 -6.71 7.05
C ASP A 156 -10.09 -5.25 7.25
N ARG A 157 -8.82 -4.93 6.95
CA ARG A 157 -8.27 -3.58 7.15
C ARG A 157 -8.20 -2.76 5.88
N PHE A 158 -8.16 -3.40 4.72
CA PHE A 158 -7.98 -2.75 3.44
C PHE A 158 -9.21 -2.91 2.54
N ALA A 159 -9.73 -1.80 2.03
CA ALA A 159 -10.86 -1.80 1.09
C ALA A 159 -10.42 -2.15 -0.34
N ALA A 160 -9.23 -1.73 -0.73
CA ALA A 160 -8.63 -2.07 -2.01
C ALA A 160 -7.10 -1.95 -1.98
N ALA A 161 -6.46 -2.63 -2.94
CA ALA A 161 -5.02 -2.65 -3.14
C ALA A 161 -4.66 -2.48 -4.61
N THR A 162 -3.51 -1.84 -4.88
CA THR A 162 -2.84 -1.84 -6.19
C THR A 162 -1.38 -2.27 -6.02
N CYS A 163 -0.80 -2.89 -7.03
CA CYS A 163 0.45 -3.62 -6.88
C CYS A 163 1.24 -3.59 -8.20
N TYR A 164 2.51 -3.18 -8.14
CA TYR A 164 3.38 -3.01 -9.30
C TYR A 164 4.60 -3.93 -9.22
N SER A 165 4.72 -4.91 -10.10
CA SER A 165 5.91 -5.79 -10.27
C SER A 165 6.25 -6.62 -9.02
N GLY A 166 5.28 -7.30 -8.43
CA GLY A 166 5.47 -8.14 -7.24
C GLY A 166 5.19 -9.62 -7.45
N VAL A 167 4.91 -10.32 -6.36
CA VAL A 167 4.65 -11.75 -6.33
C VAL A 167 3.39 -12.07 -5.50
N ALA A 168 2.82 -13.24 -5.68
CA ALA A 168 1.70 -13.75 -4.89
C ALA A 168 2.02 -13.79 -3.38
N ALA A 169 1.02 -13.61 -2.52
CA ALA A 169 1.19 -13.64 -1.08
C ALA A 169 1.78 -14.98 -0.59
N GLY A 170 2.87 -14.88 0.18
CA GLY A 170 3.59 -16.06 0.69
C GLY A 170 4.38 -16.84 -0.36
N CYS A 171 4.55 -16.33 -1.57
CA CYS A 171 5.43 -16.95 -2.57
C CYS A 171 6.87 -17.13 -2.01
N MET A 172 7.35 -16.17 -1.21
CA MET A 172 8.67 -16.25 -0.57
C MET A 172 8.67 -16.96 0.79
N ALA A 173 7.57 -17.62 1.19
CA ALA A 173 7.49 -18.29 2.49
C ALA A 173 8.63 -19.28 2.69
N GLY A 174 9.38 -19.13 3.79
CA GLY A 174 10.53 -19.98 4.13
C GLY A 174 11.83 -19.65 3.41
N SER A 175 11.86 -18.61 2.56
CA SER A 175 13.11 -18.06 2.04
C SER A 175 13.96 -17.46 3.18
N PRO A 176 15.29 -17.54 3.12
CA PRO A 176 16.17 -16.95 4.15
C PRO A 176 16.01 -15.45 4.34
N GLY A 177 15.53 -14.74 3.32
CA GLY A 177 15.23 -13.33 3.32
C GLY A 177 14.35 -12.96 2.14
N SER A 178 14.12 -11.67 1.97
CA SER A 178 13.17 -11.12 0.98
C SER A 178 13.84 -10.22 -0.06
N SER A 179 15.13 -9.92 0.08
CA SER A 179 15.86 -9.11 -0.89
C SER A 179 16.47 -9.96 -2.02
N PRO A 180 16.87 -9.34 -3.13
CA PRO A 180 17.59 -10.03 -4.19
C PRO A 180 18.89 -10.73 -3.75
N ILE A 181 19.46 -10.30 -2.62
CA ILE A 181 20.72 -10.85 -2.08
C ILE A 181 20.44 -11.96 -1.07
N SER A 182 19.40 -11.86 -0.26
CA SER A 182 19.12 -12.76 0.86
C SER A 182 18.13 -13.87 0.53
N SER A 183 17.29 -13.69 -0.52
CA SER A 183 16.28 -14.68 -0.91
C SER A 183 16.89 -15.88 -1.65
N ASP A 184 16.18 -17.01 -1.65
CA ASP A 184 16.51 -18.18 -2.45
C ASP A 184 16.14 -18.04 -3.93
N ARG A 185 15.58 -16.91 -4.33
CA ARG A 185 15.16 -16.50 -5.67
C ARG A 185 14.11 -17.39 -6.38
N LYS A 186 13.71 -18.52 -5.81
CA LYS A 186 12.75 -19.42 -6.49
C LYS A 186 11.45 -18.72 -6.84
N CYS A 187 10.95 -17.87 -5.94
CA CYS A 187 9.76 -17.08 -6.17
C CYS A 187 9.99 -16.01 -7.24
N SER A 188 10.98 -15.13 -7.06
CA SER A 188 11.26 -14.06 -8.02
C SER A 188 11.59 -14.56 -9.42
N ASP A 189 12.28 -15.71 -9.53
CA ASP A 189 12.55 -16.36 -10.80
C ASP A 189 11.32 -17.07 -11.44
N GLY A 190 10.15 -17.00 -10.81
CA GLY A 190 8.92 -17.64 -11.32
C GLY A 190 8.90 -19.16 -11.24
N LYS A 191 9.74 -19.76 -10.39
CA LYS A 191 9.84 -21.22 -10.24
C LYS A 191 8.80 -21.80 -9.27
N ILE A 192 8.15 -20.95 -8.48
CA ILE A 192 7.05 -21.33 -7.59
C ILE A 192 5.74 -21.21 -8.39
N VAL A 193 5.29 -22.32 -8.92
CA VAL A 193 4.06 -22.42 -9.71
C VAL A 193 3.05 -23.27 -8.97
N LYS A 194 1.86 -22.71 -8.70
CA LYS A 194 0.76 -23.39 -8.01
C LYS A 194 -0.54 -23.25 -8.78
N SER A 195 -1.51 -24.09 -8.45
CA SER A 195 -2.90 -23.87 -8.85
C SER A 195 -3.52 -22.69 -8.08
N GLY A 196 -4.59 -22.13 -8.61
CA GLY A 196 -5.33 -21.07 -7.90
C GLY A 196 -5.84 -21.54 -6.53
N GLN A 197 -6.25 -22.80 -6.42
CA GLN A 197 -6.72 -23.37 -5.16
C GLN A 197 -5.60 -23.50 -4.12
N GLU A 198 -4.39 -23.89 -4.51
CA GLU A 198 -3.23 -23.96 -3.62
C GLU A 198 -2.84 -22.56 -3.12
N TRP A 199 -2.86 -21.54 -4.01
CA TRP A 199 -2.65 -20.15 -3.60
C TRP A 199 -3.73 -19.67 -2.64
N ALA A 200 -5.01 -19.90 -2.96
CA ALA A 200 -6.12 -19.51 -2.10
C ALA A 200 -6.07 -20.18 -0.72
N ASN A 201 -5.68 -21.44 -0.65
CA ASN A 201 -5.50 -22.17 0.60
C ASN A 201 -4.35 -21.57 1.43
N GLN A 202 -3.25 -21.18 0.77
CA GLN A 202 -2.12 -20.52 1.43
C GLN A 202 -2.52 -19.18 2.03
N VAL A 203 -3.25 -18.34 1.29
CA VAL A 203 -3.77 -17.06 1.79
C VAL A 203 -4.72 -17.27 2.99
N LYS A 204 -5.65 -18.21 2.89
CA LYS A 204 -6.57 -18.53 4.00
C LYS A 204 -5.84 -19.00 5.26
N ALA A 205 -4.70 -19.68 5.11
CA ALA A 205 -3.87 -20.10 6.24
C ALA A 205 -3.15 -18.93 6.95
N MET A 206 -3.02 -17.76 6.29
CA MET A 206 -2.43 -16.56 6.91
C MET A 206 -3.35 -15.90 7.94
N TYR A 207 -4.67 -16.05 7.79
CA TYR A 207 -5.68 -15.60 8.74
C TYR A 207 -6.73 -16.70 8.97
N PRO A 208 -6.40 -17.73 9.78
CA PRO A 208 -7.33 -18.82 10.04
C PRO A 208 -8.66 -18.35 10.63
N GLY A 209 -9.75 -18.85 10.09
CA GLY A 209 -11.10 -18.49 10.53
C GLY A 209 -11.67 -17.21 9.92
N TYR A 210 -10.91 -16.46 9.12
CA TYR A 210 -11.47 -15.32 8.39
C TYR A 210 -12.45 -15.80 7.31
N SER A 211 -13.67 -15.27 7.37
CA SER A 211 -14.78 -15.60 6.44
C SER A 211 -15.30 -14.39 5.67
N GLY A 212 -14.70 -13.23 5.88
CA GLY A 212 -15.06 -11.99 5.19
C GLY A 212 -14.55 -11.90 3.75
N SER A 213 -14.83 -10.80 3.11
CA SER A 213 -14.35 -10.53 1.73
C SER A 213 -12.91 -10.04 1.74
N TYR A 214 -12.14 -10.49 0.76
CA TYR A 214 -10.81 -9.94 0.50
C TYR A 214 -10.91 -8.57 -0.19
N PRO A 215 -9.90 -7.67 -0.04
CA PRO A 215 -9.91 -6.35 -0.67
C PRO A 215 -9.91 -6.46 -2.20
N ARG A 216 -10.51 -5.50 -2.87
CA ARG A 216 -10.40 -5.38 -4.32
C ARG A 216 -8.93 -5.25 -4.69
N PHE A 217 -8.48 -5.98 -5.71
CA PHE A 217 -7.06 -6.06 -6.03
C PHE A 217 -6.79 -5.74 -7.50
N LYS A 218 -5.81 -4.87 -7.76
CA LYS A 218 -5.33 -4.58 -9.12
C LYS A 218 -3.81 -4.74 -9.16
N THR A 219 -3.32 -5.54 -10.10
CA THR A 219 -1.87 -5.82 -10.23
C THR A 219 -1.35 -5.47 -11.61
N TRP A 220 -0.11 -4.98 -11.65
CA TRP A 220 0.59 -4.58 -12.86
C TRP A 220 1.93 -5.28 -12.96
N HIS A 221 2.31 -5.73 -14.17
CA HIS A 221 3.61 -6.38 -14.36
C HIS A 221 4.13 -6.19 -15.79
N GLY A 222 5.44 -5.94 -15.91
CA GLY A 222 6.12 -5.83 -17.19
C GLY A 222 6.52 -7.18 -17.77
N THR A 223 6.32 -7.37 -19.07
CA THR A 223 6.65 -8.65 -19.72
C THR A 223 8.15 -8.89 -19.87
N ALA A 224 8.98 -7.83 -19.80
CA ALA A 224 10.44 -7.90 -19.87
C ALA A 224 11.11 -7.82 -18.48
N ASP A 225 10.36 -8.08 -17.41
CA ASP A 225 10.90 -8.10 -16.05
C ASP A 225 11.80 -9.32 -15.84
N TYR A 226 13.09 -9.07 -15.60
CA TYR A 226 14.11 -10.10 -15.38
C TYR A 226 14.48 -10.29 -13.89
N LEU A 227 14.03 -9.39 -13.00
CA LEU A 227 14.29 -9.46 -11.54
C LEU A 227 13.18 -10.21 -10.81
N VAL A 228 11.95 -9.88 -11.13
CA VAL A 228 10.73 -10.57 -10.69
C VAL A 228 10.00 -10.99 -11.95
N THR A 229 10.25 -12.21 -12.41
CA THR A 229 9.84 -12.65 -13.75
C THR A 229 8.33 -12.52 -13.95
N TYR A 230 7.93 -12.31 -15.21
CA TYR A 230 6.53 -12.15 -15.61
C TYR A 230 5.61 -13.32 -15.20
N GLN A 231 6.17 -14.51 -14.95
CA GLN A 231 5.43 -15.64 -14.39
C GLN A 231 4.70 -15.25 -13.09
N ASN A 232 5.27 -14.33 -12.31
CA ASN A 232 4.67 -13.87 -11.05
C ASN A 232 3.35 -13.11 -11.24
N LEU A 233 3.12 -12.48 -12.40
CA LEU A 233 1.79 -11.96 -12.72
C LEU A 233 0.78 -13.10 -12.85
N GLN A 234 1.14 -14.19 -13.52
CA GLN A 234 0.25 -15.36 -13.69
C GLN A 234 -0.09 -15.99 -12.33
N GLU A 235 0.87 -16.03 -11.42
CA GLU A 235 0.63 -16.57 -10.07
C GLU A 235 -0.29 -15.64 -9.24
N GLN A 236 -0.10 -14.33 -9.30
CA GLN A 236 -1.02 -13.37 -8.68
C GLN A 236 -2.44 -13.44 -9.30
N ILE A 237 -2.53 -13.63 -10.62
CA ILE A 237 -3.82 -13.83 -11.30
C ILE A 237 -4.54 -15.06 -10.74
N LYS A 238 -3.85 -16.20 -10.64
CA LYS A 238 -4.43 -17.43 -10.08
C LYS A 238 -4.88 -17.23 -8.63
N GLU A 239 -4.05 -16.58 -7.82
CA GLU A 239 -4.34 -16.30 -6.42
C GLU A 239 -5.62 -15.46 -6.27
N TRP A 240 -5.61 -14.23 -6.80
CA TRP A 240 -6.68 -13.28 -6.57
C TRP A 240 -7.97 -13.62 -7.31
N SER A 241 -7.90 -14.17 -8.53
CA SER A 241 -9.11 -14.62 -9.24
C SER A 241 -9.82 -15.75 -8.49
N THR A 242 -9.05 -16.70 -7.92
CA THR A 242 -9.61 -17.80 -7.12
C THR A 242 -10.19 -17.31 -5.80
N LEU A 243 -9.48 -16.43 -5.08
CA LEU A 243 -9.98 -15.87 -3.82
C LEU A 243 -11.27 -15.07 -4.01
N HIS A 244 -11.39 -14.34 -5.11
CA HIS A 244 -12.60 -13.59 -5.44
C HIS A 244 -13.68 -14.40 -6.12
N GLY A 245 -13.40 -15.64 -6.55
CA GLY A 245 -14.34 -16.49 -7.28
C GLY A 245 -14.71 -15.93 -8.64
N VAL A 246 -13.77 -15.31 -9.36
CA VAL A 246 -14.01 -14.64 -10.66
C VAL A 246 -13.10 -15.21 -11.73
N SER A 247 -13.61 -15.23 -12.98
CA SER A 247 -12.88 -15.66 -14.17
C SER A 247 -12.64 -14.49 -15.11
N LEU A 248 -11.66 -14.61 -16.02
CA LEU A 248 -11.40 -13.64 -17.06
C LEU A 248 -12.63 -13.45 -17.95
N THR A 249 -13.10 -12.22 -18.07
CA THR A 249 -14.28 -11.86 -18.90
C THR A 249 -13.93 -10.98 -20.08
N SER A 250 -12.86 -10.18 -19.97
CA SER A 250 -12.43 -9.28 -21.05
C SER A 250 -10.92 -9.04 -20.97
N SER A 251 -10.33 -8.85 -22.17
CA SER A 251 -8.92 -8.45 -22.33
C SER A 251 -8.88 -7.25 -23.29
N GLN A 252 -8.47 -6.10 -22.79
CA GLN A 252 -8.45 -4.83 -23.53
C GLN A 252 -7.03 -4.44 -23.86
N GLN A 253 -6.65 -4.58 -25.12
CA GLN A 253 -5.34 -4.16 -25.62
C GLN A 253 -5.22 -2.63 -25.65
N ASN A 254 -3.98 -2.13 -25.53
CA ASN A 254 -3.64 -0.72 -25.52
C ASN A 254 -4.39 0.09 -24.44
N THR A 255 -4.66 -0.54 -23.30
CA THR A 255 -5.39 0.04 -22.18
C THR A 255 -4.62 -0.21 -20.87
N PRO A 256 -4.33 0.85 -20.06
CA PRO A 256 -4.78 2.24 -20.20
C PRO A 256 -3.96 3.07 -21.22
N GLN A 257 -2.93 2.50 -21.81
CA GLN A 257 -2.06 3.16 -22.79
C GLN A 257 -1.49 2.15 -23.80
N PRO A 258 -0.86 2.60 -24.90
CA PRO A 258 -0.24 1.71 -25.89
C PRO A 258 0.72 0.69 -25.24
N ASN A 259 0.71 -0.53 -25.75
CA ASN A 259 1.49 -1.68 -25.26
C ASN A 259 1.07 -2.23 -23.89
N TYR A 260 -0.01 -1.74 -23.29
CA TYR A 260 -0.60 -2.32 -22.09
C TYR A 260 -1.84 -3.14 -22.42
N THR A 261 -2.03 -4.22 -21.68
CA THR A 261 -3.24 -5.06 -21.80
C THR A 261 -3.90 -5.15 -20.44
N THR A 262 -5.12 -4.61 -20.32
CA THR A 262 -5.93 -4.74 -19.10
C THR A 262 -6.80 -6.00 -19.19
N MET A 263 -6.64 -6.90 -18.25
CA MET A 263 -7.39 -8.14 -18.09
C MET A 263 -8.42 -7.96 -16.97
N ILE A 264 -9.70 -8.04 -17.32
CA ILE A 264 -10.84 -7.83 -16.42
C ILE A 264 -11.39 -9.17 -16.00
N TYR A 265 -11.54 -9.36 -14.68
CA TYR A 265 -12.08 -10.57 -14.09
C TYR A 265 -13.47 -10.29 -13.47
N GLY A 266 -14.44 -11.15 -13.78
CA GLY A 266 -15.84 -10.93 -13.39
C GLY A 266 -16.38 -9.63 -14.01
N ASP A 267 -16.96 -8.76 -13.18
CA ASP A 267 -17.44 -7.43 -13.57
C ASP A 267 -16.35 -6.32 -13.48
N GLY A 268 -15.10 -6.70 -13.17
CA GLY A 268 -13.99 -5.77 -13.00
C GLY A 268 -13.98 -5.00 -11.68
N THR A 269 -14.91 -5.26 -10.79
CA THR A 269 -14.98 -4.54 -9.52
C THR A 269 -14.11 -5.13 -8.42
N LYS A 270 -13.76 -6.43 -8.51
CA LYS A 270 -12.98 -7.16 -7.50
C LYS A 270 -11.52 -7.36 -7.88
N PHE A 271 -11.27 -7.75 -9.15
CA PHE A 271 -9.93 -8.06 -9.59
C PHE A 271 -9.67 -7.63 -11.05
N VAL A 272 -8.53 -6.98 -11.24
CA VAL A 272 -8.00 -6.56 -12.54
C VAL A 272 -6.50 -6.81 -12.57
N ALA A 273 -6.00 -7.36 -13.67
CA ALA A 273 -4.56 -7.51 -13.92
C ALA A 273 -4.15 -6.72 -15.17
N VAL A 274 -2.96 -6.13 -15.14
CA VAL A 274 -2.43 -5.37 -16.28
C VAL A 274 -1.05 -5.85 -16.65
N SER A 275 -0.90 -6.23 -17.92
CA SER A 275 0.36 -6.64 -18.54
C SER A 275 0.92 -5.45 -19.32
N ALA A 276 2.20 -5.08 -19.09
CA ALA A 276 2.90 -4.01 -19.78
C ALA A 276 3.95 -4.59 -20.71
N ALA A 277 3.65 -4.67 -22.01
CA ALA A 277 4.54 -5.29 -23.00
C ALA A 277 5.85 -4.51 -23.16
N GLY A 278 6.98 -5.20 -23.08
CA GLY A 278 8.33 -4.64 -23.22
C GLY A 278 8.83 -3.84 -22.02
N VAL A 279 8.01 -3.67 -20.98
CA VAL A 279 8.40 -3.00 -19.74
C VAL A 279 9.19 -3.97 -18.85
N GLY A 280 10.34 -3.52 -18.34
CA GLY A 280 11.19 -4.26 -17.42
C GLY A 280 10.71 -4.15 -15.97
N HIS A 281 11.62 -4.46 -15.04
CA HIS A 281 11.42 -4.16 -13.63
C HIS A 281 11.76 -2.69 -13.40
N VAL A 282 10.85 -1.85 -13.13
CA VAL A 282 9.57 -1.76 -12.49
C VAL A 282 8.56 -1.16 -13.47
N VAL A 283 7.31 -1.60 -13.45
CA VAL A 283 6.24 -0.89 -14.15
C VAL A 283 6.06 0.49 -13.47
N PRO A 284 6.05 1.61 -14.23
CA PRO A 284 5.75 2.93 -13.68
C PRO A 284 4.42 2.94 -12.93
N THR A 285 4.35 3.69 -11.84
CA THR A 285 3.11 3.85 -11.08
C THR A 285 2.07 4.65 -11.89
N HIS A 286 0.83 4.26 -11.78
CA HIS A 286 -0.32 4.89 -12.41
C HIS A 286 -1.23 5.50 -11.32
N GLU A 287 -0.76 6.55 -10.67
CA GLU A 287 -1.34 7.08 -9.43
C GLU A 287 -2.79 7.57 -9.61
N ASP A 288 -3.11 8.18 -10.76
CA ASP A 288 -4.49 8.57 -11.08
C ASP A 288 -5.42 7.35 -11.23
N ASP A 289 -4.88 6.26 -11.78
CA ASP A 289 -5.62 5.01 -11.94
C ASP A 289 -5.79 4.28 -10.59
N ASP A 290 -4.80 4.36 -9.70
CA ASP A 290 -4.91 3.88 -8.33
C ASP A 290 -6.03 4.62 -7.57
N PHE A 291 -6.08 5.96 -7.65
CA PHE A 291 -7.13 6.75 -7.01
C PHE A 291 -8.53 6.44 -7.57
N LYS A 292 -8.65 6.19 -8.89
CA LYS A 292 -9.90 5.68 -9.50
C LYS A 292 -10.26 4.31 -8.95
N TRP A 293 -9.29 3.38 -8.91
CA TRP A 293 -9.48 2.05 -8.34
C TRP A 293 -9.91 2.10 -6.88
N PHE A 294 -9.36 3.01 -6.10
CA PHE A 294 -9.71 3.25 -4.70
C PHE A 294 -11.03 4.01 -4.53
N ARG A 295 -11.65 4.51 -5.62
CA ARG A 295 -12.86 5.35 -5.60
C ARG A 295 -12.65 6.64 -4.81
N LEU A 296 -11.50 7.26 -5.00
CA LEU A 296 -11.08 8.54 -4.41
C LEU A 296 -11.12 9.68 -5.43
N THR A 297 -11.97 9.60 -6.42
CA THR A 297 -12.13 10.61 -7.50
C THR A 297 -13.15 11.68 -7.13
#